data_a9d06bacc9c3506bd4cc3711f11d1465
#
_entry.id   a9d06bacc9c3506bd4cc3711f11d1465
#
_cell.length_a   1.000
_cell.length_b   1.000
_cell.length_c   1.000
_cell.angle_alpha   90.00
_cell.angle_beta   90.00
_cell.angle_gamma   90.00
#
_symmetry.space_group_name_H-M   'P 1'
#
loop_
_entity.id
_entity.type
_entity.pdbx_description
1 polymer ?
#
loop_
_entity_poly.entity_id
_entity_poly.type
_entity_poly.pdbx_seq_one_letter_code
_entity_poly.pdbx_strand_id
1 'polypeptide(L)'
;HVNIGTIGHVDHGKTTLTAAITKVLSLKGYAQFEAYDMIDKAPEERERGITINTAHVEYETDKRHYAHVDCPGHADYIKNMITGAAQMDGAILVIAATDGPMAQTKEHLLLARQVGVPYIIVFMNKCDQVDDPELLELVEMEIRETLDEYEFPGDDTPIIQGSALKALEYAGNDPDAPELKCIWELMAAVDSYIPTPDRKADLPFLMPVEDVFTITGRGTVATGRVERGQLKTGEEVEIVGLKDEKKKTVVTGIEMFRKILDYAEAGDNIGALLRGIQRNEIERGQVLSCLLYTSDAADDLIGV
;
A
#
# COMPACT_ATOMS: atom_id res chain seq x y z
N HIS A 1 -2.28 12.96 3.07
CA HIS A 1 -2.23 11.50 3.12
C HIS A 1 -1.70 10.93 1.81
N VAL A 2 -0.76 9.99 1.88
CA VAL A 2 -0.15 9.33 0.72
C VAL A 2 -0.12 7.83 0.98
N ASN A 3 -0.51 7.05 -0.02
CA ASN A 3 -0.45 5.60 0.01
C ASN A 3 0.85 5.14 -0.66
N ILE A 4 1.71 4.48 0.08
CA ILE A 4 2.93 3.87 -0.44
C ILE A 4 2.97 2.39 -0.06
N GLY A 5 3.91 1.65 -0.61
CA GLY A 5 4.08 0.27 -0.19
C GLY A 5 5.40 -0.31 -0.66
N THR A 6 5.72 -1.49 -0.16
CA THR A 6 6.91 -2.26 -0.51
C THR A 6 6.57 -3.33 -1.54
N ILE A 7 7.36 -3.38 -2.61
CA ILE A 7 7.33 -4.39 -3.66
C ILE A 7 8.74 -4.96 -3.88
N GLY A 8 8.87 -6.08 -4.54
CA GLY A 8 10.16 -6.72 -4.85
C GLY A 8 10.18 -8.21 -4.57
N HIS A 9 11.31 -8.84 -4.86
CA HIS A 9 11.50 -10.27 -4.76
C HIS A 9 11.30 -10.81 -3.32
N VAL A 10 10.94 -12.10 -3.20
CA VAL A 10 10.94 -12.80 -1.91
C VAL A 10 12.34 -12.74 -1.28
N ASP A 11 12.43 -12.73 0.04
CA ASP A 11 13.68 -12.66 0.82
C ASP A 11 14.55 -11.40 0.63
N HIS A 12 14.13 -10.41 -0.17
CA HIS A 12 14.85 -9.13 -0.27
C HIS A 12 14.63 -8.20 0.93
N GLY A 13 13.75 -8.56 1.88
CA GLY A 13 13.57 -7.87 3.16
C GLY A 13 12.51 -6.77 3.16
N LYS A 14 11.43 -6.90 2.37
CA LYS A 14 10.29 -5.95 2.35
C LYS A 14 9.67 -5.76 3.72
N THR A 15 9.20 -6.82 4.34
CA THR A 15 8.57 -6.79 5.66
C THR A 15 9.54 -6.34 6.75
N THR A 16 10.82 -6.72 6.64
CA THR A 16 11.88 -6.23 7.53
C THR A 16 12.04 -4.71 7.40
N LEU A 17 12.00 -4.18 6.18
CA LEU A 17 12.07 -2.75 5.93
C LEU A 17 10.84 -2.03 6.49
N THR A 18 9.65 -2.58 6.28
CA THR A 18 8.39 -2.03 6.82
C THR A 18 8.45 -1.95 8.36
N ALA A 19 8.91 -3.03 9.01
CA ALA A 19 9.12 -3.05 10.46
C ALA A 19 10.19 -2.03 10.92
N ALA A 20 11.30 -1.91 10.18
CA ALA A 20 12.36 -0.94 10.46
C ALA A 20 11.85 0.51 10.35
N ILE A 21 11.05 0.83 9.33
CA ILE A 21 10.44 2.15 9.17
C ILE A 21 9.59 2.49 10.39
N THR A 22 8.66 1.62 10.77
CA THR A 22 7.79 1.90 11.93
C THR A 22 8.58 2.04 13.21
N LYS A 23 9.64 1.24 13.42
CA LYS A 23 10.51 1.35 14.58
C LYS A 23 11.27 2.67 14.63
N VAL A 24 11.92 3.04 13.55
CA VAL A 24 12.74 4.26 13.48
C VAL A 24 11.86 5.50 13.67
N LEU A 25 10.72 5.55 12.98
CA LEU A 25 9.78 6.66 13.12
C LEU A 25 9.17 6.74 14.53
N SER A 26 8.98 5.59 15.20
CA SER A 26 8.48 5.58 16.58
C SER A 26 9.42 6.28 17.58
N LEU A 27 10.72 6.35 17.30
CA LEU A 27 11.68 7.06 18.16
C LEU A 27 11.41 8.58 18.22
N LYS A 28 10.76 9.13 17.21
CA LYS A 28 10.31 10.54 17.19
C LYS A 28 8.80 10.69 17.45
N GLY A 29 8.09 9.59 17.73
CA GLY A 29 6.66 9.61 17.97
C GLY A 29 5.81 9.67 16.70
N TYR A 30 6.39 9.40 15.51
CA TYR A 30 5.74 9.48 14.21
C TYR A 30 5.08 8.17 13.77
N ALA A 31 5.25 7.11 14.54
CA ALA A 31 4.65 5.81 14.30
C ALA A 31 4.41 5.05 15.59
N GLN A 32 3.51 4.08 15.54
CA GLN A 32 3.49 2.98 16.48
C GLN A 32 4.37 1.85 15.92
N PHE A 33 5.34 1.36 16.68
CA PHE A 33 6.18 0.25 16.23
C PHE A 33 5.36 -1.01 15.99
N GLU A 34 5.44 -1.53 14.78
CA GLU A 34 4.87 -2.82 14.38
C GLU A 34 6.03 -3.80 14.14
N ALA A 35 6.14 -4.81 15.00
CA ALA A 35 7.17 -5.84 14.85
C ALA A 35 6.86 -6.74 13.63
N TYR A 36 7.88 -7.43 13.12
CA TYR A 36 7.77 -8.32 11.96
C TYR A 36 6.58 -9.30 12.06
N ASP A 37 6.44 -9.97 13.20
CA ASP A 37 5.37 -10.93 13.50
C ASP A 37 3.99 -10.28 13.71
N MET A 38 3.94 -8.96 13.84
CA MET A 38 2.71 -8.18 13.88
C MET A 38 2.28 -7.72 12.48
N ILE A 39 3.19 -7.66 11.53
CA ILE A 39 2.91 -7.39 10.12
C ILE A 39 2.47 -8.69 9.44
N ASP A 40 3.28 -9.74 9.48
CA ASP A 40 2.94 -11.08 9.01
C ASP A 40 2.15 -11.84 10.09
N LYS A 41 0.83 -11.66 10.10
CA LYS A 41 -0.05 -12.13 11.19
C LYS A 41 -0.55 -13.56 11.02
N ALA A 42 -0.69 -14.04 9.80
CA ALA A 42 -1.24 -15.36 9.52
C ALA A 42 -0.29 -16.47 10.03
N PRO A 43 -0.81 -17.54 10.65
CA PRO A 43 0.03 -18.66 11.09
C PRO A 43 0.89 -19.23 9.96
N GLU A 44 0.35 -19.28 8.75
CA GLU A 44 1.02 -19.79 7.56
C GLU A 44 2.16 -18.87 7.09
N GLU A 45 2.00 -17.55 7.23
CA GLU A 45 3.06 -16.56 6.97
C GLU A 45 4.25 -16.76 7.91
N ARG A 46 3.96 -16.94 9.19
CA ARG A 46 4.98 -17.17 10.22
C ARG A 46 5.71 -18.51 10.06
N GLU A 47 4.97 -19.56 9.69
CA GLU A 47 5.54 -20.89 9.50
C GLU A 47 6.46 -20.93 8.27
N ARG A 48 6.10 -20.26 7.20
CA ARG A 48 6.86 -20.21 5.95
C ARG A 48 7.89 -19.09 5.90
N GLY A 49 7.79 -18.08 6.77
CA GLY A 49 8.64 -16.90 6.76
C GLY A 49 8.44 -16.02 5.51
N ILE A 50 7.25 -16.04 4.90
CA ILE A 50 6.91 -15.27 3.70
C ILE A 50 5.58 -14.54 3.88
N THR A 51 5.48 -13.33 3.33
CA THR A 51 4.23 -12.58 3.30
C THR A 51 3.30 -13.18 2.25
N ILE A 52 2.08 -13.50 2.65
CA ILE A 52 1.01 -14.06 1.79
C ILE A 52 -0.03 -13.00 1.48
N ASN A 53 -0.50 -12.29 2.51
CA ASN A 53 -1.51 -11.24 2.39
C ASN A 53 -0.86 -9.87 2.46
N THR A 54 -1.51 -8.86 1.87
CA THR A 54 -1.09 -7.48 2.08
C THR A 54 -1.32 -7.08 3.54
N ALA A 55 -0.32 -6.45 4.14
CA ALA A 55 -0.44 -5.86 5.46
C ALA A 55 -0.43 -4.33 5.33
N HIS A 56 -1.19 -3.66 6.20
CA HIS A 56 -1.28 -2.21 6.22
C HIS A 56 -0.76 -1.69 7.54
N VAL A 57 0.17 -0.74 7.48
CA VAL A 57 0.67 0.01 8.63
C VAL A 57 0.56 1.51 8.37
N GLU A 58 0.47 2.31 9.43
CA GLU A 58 0.42 3.77 9.33
C GLU A 58 1.62 4.39 10.02
N TYR A 59 2.09 5.49 9.47
CA TYR A 59 3.11 6.35 10.07
C TYR A 59 3.08 7.75 9.45
N GLU A 60 3.82 8.66 10.03
CA GLU A 60 3.93 10.03 9.55
C GLU A 60 5.38 10.52 9.52
N THR A 61 5.60 11.60 8.83
CA THR A 61 6.79 12.43 8.90
C THR A 61 6.38 13.83 9.32
N ASP A 62 7.32 14.75 9.47
CA ASP A 62 7.01 16.17 9.70
C ASP A 62 6.16 16.78 8.58
N LYS A 63 6.14 16.17 7.40
CA LYS A 63 5.47 16.73 6.23
C LYS A 63 4.09 16.17 6.00
N ARG A 64 3.87 14.85 6.26
CA ARG A 64 2.60 14.21 5.92
C ARG A 64 2.43 12.82 6.52
N HIS A 65 1.20 12.33 6.48
CA HIS A 65 0.80 11.00 6.91
C HIS A 65 0.85 9.99 5.77
N TYR A 66 1.25 8.75 6.07
CA TYR A 66 1.37 7.64 5.15
C TYR A 66 0.54 6.43 5.58
N ALA A 67 -0.17 5.84 4.62
CA ALA A 67 -0.61 4.46 4.70
C ALA A 67 0.37 3.61 3.88
N HIS A 68 0.92 2.58 4.49
CA HIS A 68 1.91 1.71 3.87
C HIS A 68 1.34 0.30 3.70
N VAL A 69 1.41 -0.21 2.48
CA VAL A 69 0.99 -1.56 2.12
C VAL A 69 2.22 -2.44 1.93
N ASP A 70 2.41 -3.42 2.79
CA ASP A 70 3.45 -4.44 2.61
C ASP A 70 2.92 -5.55 1.70
N CYS A 71 3.54 -5.73 0.52
CA CYS A 71 3.10 -6.66 -0.50
C CYS A 71 3.89 -7.98 -0.45
N PRO A 72 3.22 -9.13 -0.75
CA PRO A 72 3.92 -10.39 -0.89
C PRO A 72 4.91 -10.34 -2.05
N GLY A 73 6.03 -11.07 -1.90
CA GLY A 73 7.08 -11.16 -2.91
C GLY A 73 7.05 -12.45 -3.73
N HIS A 74 6.33 -13.47 -3.28
CA HIS A 74 6.31 -14.79 -3.92
C HIS A 74 5.31 -14.85 -5.08
N ALA A 75 5.70 -15.50 -6.18
CA ALA A 75 4.89 -15.60 -7.40
C ALA A 75 3.48 -16.20 -7.18
N ASP A 76 3.32 -17.12 -6.24
CA ASP A 76 2.02 -17.72 -5.92
C ASP A 76 0.99 -16.70 -5.41
N TYR A 77 1.44 -15.55 -4.89
CA TYR A 77 0.60 -14.51 -4.29
C TYR A 77 0.51 -13.23 -5.13
N ILE A 78 0.83 -13.34 -6.41
CA ILE A 78 0.84 -12.20 -7.34
C ILE A 78 -0.49 -11.42 -7.37
N LYS A 79 -1.63 -12.10 -7.17
CA LYS A 79 -2.95 -11.44 -7.09
C LYS A 79 -3.05 -10.48 -5.90
N ASN A 80 -2.47 -10.85 -4.77
CA ASN A 80 -2.45 -9.99 -3.58
C ASN A 80 -1.50 -8.82 -3.79
N MET A 81 -0.34 -9.05 -4.44
CA MET A 81 0.58 -7.98 -4.85
C MET A 81 -0.10 -6.97 -5.78
N ILE A 82 -0.80 -7.42 -6.81
CA ILE A 82 -1.52 -6.55 -7.75
C ILE A 82 -2.55 -5.68 -7.03
N THR A 83 -3.33 -6.29 -6.12
CA THR A 83 -4.34 -5.55 -5.35
C THR A 83 -3.72 -4.51 -4.43
N GLY A 84 -2.61 -4.85 -3.76
CA GLY A 84 -1.88 -3.90 -2.92
C GLY A 84 -1.27 -2.77 -3.75
N ALA A 85 -0.61 -3.10 -4.87
CA ALA A 85 0.03 -2.11 -5.74
C ALA A 85 -0.98 -1.12 -6.35
N ALA A 86 -2.19 -1.56 -6.70
CA ALA A 86 -3.23 -0.69 -7.24
C ALA A 86 -3.66 0.43 -6.27
N GLN A 87 -3.37 0.30 -4.98
CA GLN A 87 -3.69 1.30 -3.96
C GLN A 87 -2.60 2.36 -3.77
N MET A 88 -1.41 2.15 -4.36
CA MET A 88 -0.23 2.98 -4.08
C MET A 88 -0.18 4.24 -4.95
N ASP A 89 0.18 5.35 -4.34
CA ASP A 89 0.56 6.60 -5.00
C ASP A 89 2.05 6.59 -5.38
N GLY A 90 2.82 5.68 -4.79
CA GLY A 90 4.20 5.37 -5.08
C GLY A 90 4.64 4.09 -4.38
N ALA A 91 5.66 3.42 -4.90
CA ALA A 91 6.16 2.19 -4.31
C ALA A 91 7.66 2.28 -3.96
N ILE A 92 8.05 1.56 -2.91
CA ILE A 92 9.43 1.32 -2.54
C ILE A 92 9.79 -0.07 -3.07
N LEU A 93 10.63 -0.10 -4.09
CA LEU A 93 11.18 -1.33 -4.64
C LEU A 93 12.37 -1.78 -3.79
N VAL A 94 12.25 -2.92 -3.13
CA VAL A 94 13.29 -3.47 -2.26
C VAL A 94 14.10 -4.51 -3.02
N ILE A 95 15.40 -4.26 -3.16
CA ILE A 95 16.35 -5.14 -3.85
C ILE A 95 17.51 -5.44 -2.91
N ALA A 96 17.81 -6.71 -2.70
CA ALA A 96 19.01 -7.10 -1.95
C ALA A 96 20.26 -6.84 -2.78
N ALA A 97 21.24 -6.13 -2.23
CA ALA A 97 22.51 -5.83 -2.89
C ALA A 97 23.31 -7.09 -3.24
N THR A 98 23.07 -8.18 -2.50
CA THR A 98 23.70 -9.50 -2.74
C THR A 98 23.20 -10.19 -4.01
N ASP A 99 21.98 -9.88 -4.45
CA ASP A 99 21.29 -10.64 -5.50
C ASP A 99 21.01 -9.80 -6.75
N GLY A 100 20.89 -8.47 -6.58
CA GLY A 100 20.47 -7.57 -7.64
C GLY A 100 19.00 -7.77 -8.06
N PRO A 101 18.58 -7.22 -9.21
CA PRO A 101 17.25 -7.42 -9.74
C PRO A 101 16.99 -8.86 -10.16
N MET A 102 16.00 -9.50 -9.52
CA MET A 102 15.61 -10.89 -9.77
C MET A 102 14.36 -10.97 -10.66
N ALA A 103 13.98 -12.17 -11.08
CA ALA A 103 12.82 -12.38 -11.95
C ALA A 103 11.52 -11.77 -11.41
N GLN A 104 11.25 -11.95 -10.11
CA GLN A 104 10.06 -11.34 -9.48
C GLN A 104 10.16 -9.83 -9.31
N THR A 105 11.39 -9.27 -9.22
CA THR A 105 11.60 -7.81 -9.27
C THR A 105 11.07 -7.24 -10.58
N LYS A 106 11.43 -7.87 -11.69
CA LYS A 106 11.00 -7.50 -13.04
C LYS A 106 9.48 -7.67 -13.21
N GLU A 107 8.93 -8.77 -12.73
CA GLU A 107 7.49 -9.01 -12.73
C GLU A 107 6.72 -7.96 -11.93
N HIS A 108 7.21 -7.60 -10.74
CA HIS A 108 6.60 -6.56 -9.90
C HIS A 108 6.66 -5.18 -10.53
N LEU A 109 7.75 -4.82 -11.21
CA LEU A 109 7.85 -3.57 -11.97
C LEU A 109 6.85 -3.51 -13.11
N LEU A 110 6.74 -4.60 -13.89
CA LEU A 110 5.75 -4.71 -14.97
C LEU A 110 4.33 -4.52 -14.44
N LEU A 111 3.99 -5.22 -13.36
CA LEU A 111 2.66 -5.15 -12.77
C LEU A 111 2.37 -3.78 -12.15
N ALA A 112 3.34 -3.19 -11.43
CA ALA A 112 3.22 -1.84 -10.90
C ALA A 112 2.94 -0.82 -12.02
N ARG A 113 3.62 -0.96 -13.16
CA ARG A 113 3.36 -0.12 -14.33
C ARG A 113 1.95 -0.32 -14.89
N GLN A 114 1.49 -1.57 -15.02
CA GLN A 114 0.16 -1.90 -15.54
C GLN A 114 -0.98 -1.40 -14.64
N VAL A 115 -0.82 -1.47 -13.33
CA VAL A 115 -1.84 -0.96 -12.39
C VAL A 115 -1.74 0.55 -12.15
N GLY A 116 -0.75 1.21 -12.75
CA GLY A 116 -0.63 2.66 -12.75
C GLY A 116 0.07 3.27 -11.55
N VAL A 117 0.97 2.54 -10.88
CA VAL A 117 1.85 3.12 -9.84
C VAL A 117 2.75 4.17 -10.50
N PRO A 118 2.62 5.46 -10.14
CA PRO A 118 3.28 6.52 -10.90
C PRO A 118 4.74 6.75 -10.51
N TYR A 119 5.14 6.38 -9.30
CA TYR A 119 6.47 6.66 -8.76
C TYR A 119 7.08 5.44 -8.10
N ILE A 120 8.37 5.19 -8.38
CA ILE A 120 9.17 4.16 -7.72
C ILE A 120 10.35 4.83 -7.02
N ILE A 121 10.65 4.40 -5.81
CA ILE A 121 11.90 4.66 -5.08
C ILE A 121 12.53 3.31 -4.80
N VAL A 122 13.85 3.21 -4.86
CA VAL A 122 14.54 1.96 -4.58
C VAL A 122 15.21 2.01 -3.23
N PHE A 123 15.02 0.96 -2.45
CA PHE A 123 15.84 0.66 -1.29
C PHE A 123 16.73 -0.55 -1.59
N MET A 124 18.02 -0.29 -1.81
CA MET A 124 19.03 -1.32 -1.99
C MET A 124 19.43 -1.84 -0.61
N ASN A 125 18.83 -2.99 -0.23
CA ASN A 125 18.93 -3.58 1.10
C ASN A 125 20.12 -4.54 1.21
N LYS A 126 20.47 -4.91 2.43
CA LYS A 126 21.55 -5.85 2.75
C LYS A 126 22.95 -5.39 2.26
N CYS A 127 23.17 -4.08 2.13
CA CYS A 127 24.47 -3.53 1.73
C CYS A 127 25.58 -3.87 2.74
N ASP A 128 25.24 -4.18 3.98
CA ASP A 128 26.15 -4.66 5.02
C ASP A 128 26.73 -6.05 4.77
N GLN A 129 26.22 -6.79 3.80
CA GLN A 129 26.70 -8.11 3.38
C GLN A 129 27.61 -8.04 2.14
N VAL A 130 27.83 -6.85 1.58
CA VAL A 130 28.68 -6.61 0.41
C VAL A 130 29.84 -5.73 0.82
N ASP A 131 31.03 -6.31 0.89
CA ASP A 131 32.25 -5.60 1.34
C ASP A 131 32.88 -4.75 0.22
N ASP A 132 32.60 -5.05 -1.05
CA ASP A 132 33.18 -4.39 -2.19
C ASP A 132 32.29 -3.25 -2.71
N PRO A 133 32.73 -1.97 -2.60
CA PRO A 133 31.97 -0.83 -3.12
C PRO A 133 31.70 -0.88 -4.62
N GLU A 134 32.62 -1.48 -5.41
CA GLU A 134 32.43 -1.59 -6.87
C GLU A 134 31.25 -2.51 -7.21
N LEU A 135 31.00 -3.54 -6.40
CA LEU A 135 29.82 -4.40 -6.56
C LEU A 135 28.52 -3.64 -6.27
N LEU A 136 28.51 -2.77 -5.27
CA LEU A 136 27.34 -1.94 -4.98
C LEU A 136 27.02 -0.99 -6.15
N GLU A 137 28.07 -0.39 -6.76
CA GLU A 137 27.89 0.47 -7.93
C GLU A 137 27.36 -0.31 -9.14
N LEU A 138 27.85 -1.53 -9.38
CA LEU A 138 27.37 -2.40 -10.46
C LEU A 138 25.90 -2.79 -10.25
N VAL A 139 25.51 -3.15 -9.04
CA VAL A 139 24.10 -3.47 -8.71
C VAL A 139 23.22 -2.25 -8.90
N GLU A 140 23.68 -1.07 -8.49
CA GLU A 140 22.93 0.18 -8.73
C GLU A 140 22.72 0.46 -10.22
N MET A 141 23.74 0.27 -11.05
CA MET A 141 23.64 0.40 -12.51
C MET A 141 22.61 -0.59 -13.09
N GLU A 142 22.66 -1.86 -12.67
CA GLU A 142 21.70 -2.87 -13.13
C GLU A 142 20.26 -2.55 -12.69
N ILE A 143 20.08 -1.97 -11.50
CA ILE A 143 18.78 -1.49 -11.03
C ILE A 143 18.26 -0.37 -11.94
N ARG A 144 19.09 0.62 -12.28
CA ARG A 144 18.71 1.73 -13.16
C ARG A 144 18.34 1.26 -14.56
N GLU A 145 19.12 0.35 -15.14
CA GLU A 145 18.81 -0.28 -16.44
C GLU A 145 17.49 -1.05 -16.39
N THR A 146 17.25 -1.80 -15.30
CA THR A 146 16.00 -2.54 -15.10
C THR A 146 14.81 -1.58 -15.00
N LEU A 147 14.93 -0.47 -14.28
CA LEU A 147 13.86 0.54 -14.20
C LEU A 147 13.51 1.11 -15.56
N ASP A 148 14.51 1.47 -16.38
CA ASP A 148 14.31 1.98 -17.74
C ASP A 148 13.65 0.94 -18.66
N GLU A 149 14.01 -0.34 -18.53
CA GLU A 149 13.37 -1.45 -19.27
C GLU A 149 11.86 -1.49 -19.05
N TYR A 150 11.41 -1.14 -17.82
CA TYR A 150 9.99 -1.14 -17.42
C TYR A 150 9.35 0.26 -17.42
N GLU A 151 9.94 1.21 -18.15
CA GLU A 151 9.43 2.57 -18.34
C GLU A 151 9.33 3.42 -17.06
N PHE A 152 10.17 3.16 -16.08
CA PHE A 152 10.42 4.05 -14.95
C PHE A 152 11.73 4.82 -15.18
N PRO A 153 11.83 6.10 -14.74
CA PRO A 153 13.01 6.92 -15.01
C PRO A 153 14.22 6.44 -14.17
N GLY A 154 15.05 5.54 -14.73
CA GLY A 154 16.17 4.92 -14.04
C GLY A 154 17.17 5.93 -13.49
N ASP A 155 17.51 6.95 -14.27
CA ASP A 155 18.48 7.99 -13.87
C ASP A 155 17.96 8.90 -12.76
N ASP A 156 16.68 9.24 -12.78
CA ASP A 156 16.06 10.18 -11.84
C ASP A 156 15.52 9.49 -10.57
N THR A 157 15.37 8.16 -10.58
CA THR A 157 14.84 7.41 -9.46
C THR A 157 15.81 7.43 -8.28
N PRO A 158 15.39 7.87 -7.09
CA PRO A 158 16.20 7.79 -5.88
C PRO A 158 16.50 6.33 -5.52
N ILE A 159 17.78 6.01 -5.29
CA ILE A 159 18.24 4.73 -4.78
C ILE A 159 18.92 4.95 -3.45
N ILE A 160 18.35 4.40 -2.39
CA ILE A 160 18.88 4.49 -1.03
C ILE A 160 19.54 3.15 -0.68
N GLN A 161 20.80 3.22 -0.27
CA GLN A 161 21.58 2.04 0.14
C GLN A 161 21.51 1.88 1.67
N GLY A 162 21.32 0.65 2.15
CA GLY A 162 21.30 0.42 3.59
C GLY A 162 21.07 -1.02 4.02
N SER A 163 20.84 -1.19 5.30
CA SER A 163 20.47 -2.46 5.91
C SER A 163 19.25 -2.25 6.81
N ALA A 164 18.11 -2.73 6.35
CA ALA A 164 16.87 -2.68 7.13
C ALA A 164 16.99 -3.48 8.42
N LEU A 165 17.71 -4.61 8.39
CA LEU A 165 17.91 -5.45 9.58
C LEU A 165 18.72 -4.73 10.65
N LYS A 166 19.83 -4.06 10.30
CA LYS A 166 20.62 -3.30 11.28
C LYS A 166 19.82 -2.17 11.91
N ALA A 167 19.01 -1.46 11.12
CA ALA A 167 18.11 -0.44 11.64
C ALA A 167 17.04 -1.04 12.57
N LEU A 168 16.48 -2.20 12.22
CA LEU A 168 15.50 -2.90 13.04
C LEU A 168 16.10 -3.44 14.34
N GLU A 169 17.33 -3.95 14.34
CA GLU A 169 18.02 -4.51 15.50
C GLU A 169 18.65 -3.45 16.42
N TYR A 170 18.71 -2.20 15.99
CA TYR A 170 19.22 -1.12 16.84
C TYR A 170 18.45 -1.05 18.16
N ALA A 171 19.14 -1.24 19.27
CA ALA A 171 18.55 -1.33 20.61
C ALA A 171 18.57 0.00 21.39
N GLY A 172 19.17 1.06 20.82
CA GLY A 172 19.26 2.39 21.44
C GLY A 172 17.98 3.21 21.23
N ASN A 173 17.97 4.38 21.84
CA ASN A 173 16.88 5.36 21.73
C ASN A 173 17.32 6.66 21.05
N ASP A 174 18.51 6.69 20.47
CA ASP A 174 19.01 7.84 19.73
C ASP A 174 18.46 7.81 18.30
N PRO A 175 17.57 8.73 17.91
CA PRO A 175 17.01 8.74 16.55
C PRO A 175 18.05 9.10 15.48
N ASP A 176 19.18 9.70 15.85
CA ASP A 176 20.23 10.12 14.94
C ASP A 176 21.40 9.10 14.85
N ALA A 177 21.22 7.89 15.40
CA ALA A 177 22.19 6.82 15.31
C ALA A 177 22.55 6.45 13.86
N PRO A 178 23.84 6.16 13.55
CA PRO A 178 24.29 5.85 12.19
C PRO A 178 23.54 4.69 11.52
N GLU A 179 23.13 3.69 12.31
CA GLU A 179 22.40 2.51 11.85
C GLU A 179 21.01 2.87 11.28
N LEU A 180 20.45 3.99 11.70
CA LEU A 180 19.11 4.45 11.33
C LEU A 180 19.13 5.41 10.13
N LYS A 181 20.30 5.90 9.74
CA LYS A 181 20.46 6.92 8.70
C LYS A 181 19.78 6.54 7.39
N CYS A 182 19.93 5.30 6.93
CA CYS A 182 19.34 4.85 5.68
C CYS A 182 17.80 4.92 5.68
N ILE A 183 17.16 4.73 6.83
CA ILE A 183 15.71 4.83 6.96
C ILE A 183 15.26 6.30 6.90
N TRP A 184 15.99 7.21 7.56
CA TRP A 184 15.71 8.65 7.46
C TRP A 184 15.93 9.19 6.04
N GLU A 185 16.98 8.74 5.36
CA GLU A 185 17.24 9.09 3.94
C GLU A 185 16.14 8.55 3.03
N LEU A 186 15.67 7.32 3.26
CA LEU A 186 14.54 6.75 2.52
C LEU A 186 13.27 7.60 2.72
N MET A 187 12.94 7.96 3.95
CA MET A 187 11.74 8.76 4.23
C MET A 187 11.86 10.18 3.66
N ALA A 188 13.05 10.78 3.69
CA ALA A 188 13.29 12.07 3.05
C ALA A 188 13.14 12.00 1.52
N ALA A 189 13.59 10.92 0.90
CA ALA A 189 13.38 10.68 -0.53
C ALA A 189 11.89 10.48 -0.86
N VAL A 190 11.17 9.70 -0.05
CA VAL A 190 9.72 9.51 -0.19
C VAL A 190 8.98 10.84 -0.09
N ASP A 191 9.31 11.66 0.90
CA ASP A 191 8.72 12.98 1.12
C ASP A 191 8.95 13.97 -0.05
N SER A 192 10.08 13.86 -0.74
CA SER A 192 10.48 14.80 -1.78
C SER A 192 10.13 14.33 -3.19
N TYR A 193 10.24 13.04 -3.46
CA TYR A 193 10.09 12.48 -4.80
C TYR A 193 8.64 12.08 -5.13
N ILE A 194 7.89 11.57 -4.17
CA ILE A 194 6.48 11.21 -4.37
C ILE A 194 5.62 12.44 -4.03
N PRO A 195 4.95 13.06 -5.01
CA PRO A 195 4.09 14.22 -4.74
C PRO A 195 2.85 13.81 -3.94
N THR A 196 2.25 14.76 -3.23
CA THR A 196 0.92 14.54 -2.65
C THR A 196 -0.09 14.45 -3.80
N PRO A 197 -0.81 13.33 -3.93
CA PRO A 197 -1.72 13.14 -5.06
C PRO A 197 -2.91 14.09 -4.96
N ASP A 198 -3.39 14.53 -6.13
CA ASP A 198 -4.63 15.29 -6.23
C ASP A 198 -5.83 14.33 -6.03
N ARG A 199 -6.57 14.54 -4.95
CA ARG A 199 -7.70 13.68 -4.58
C ARG A 199 -9.00 14.22 -5.16
N LYS A 200 -9.71 13.38 -5.90
CA LYS A 200 -10.99 13.71 -6.52
C LYS A 200 -12.15 13.62 -5.50
N ALA A 201 -12.07 14.41 -4.44
CA ALA A 201 -13.06 14.38 -3.35
C ALA A 201 -14.44 14.92 -3.75
N ASP A 202 -14.50 15.77 -4.78
CA ASP A 202 -15.76 16.39 -5.26
C ASP A 202 -16.58 15.48 -6.19
N LEU A 203 -16.05 14.32 -6.56
CA LEU A 203 -16.76 13.35 -7.38
C LEU A 203 -17.65 12.43 -6.53
N PRO A 204 -18.64 11.74 -7.12
CA PRO A 204 -19.40 10.71 -6.42
C PRO A 204 -18.49 9.62 -5.86
N PHE A 205 -18.78 9.19 -4.63
CA PHE A 205 -18.01 8.16 -3.94
C PHE A 205 -17.87 6.87 -4.75
N LEU A 206 -16.67 6.32 -4.75
CA LEU A 206 -16.34 5.03 -5.34
C LEU A 206 -15.19 4.38 -4.58
N MET A 207 -15.38 3.12 -4.19
CA MET A 207 -14.37 2.30 -3.50
C MET A 207 -14.39 0.87 -4.03
N PRO A 208 -13.34 0.40 -4.73
CA PRO A 208 -13.16 -1.00 -5.06
C PRO A 208 -13.03 -1.83 -3.78
N VAL A 209 -13.67 -2.99 -3.75
CA VAL A 209 -13.61 -3.93 -2.63
C VAL A 209 -12.35 -4.78 -2.76
N GLU A 210 -11.48 -4.64 -1.78
CA GLU A 210 -10.22 -5.38 -1.70
C GLU A 210 -10.36 -6.68 -0.92
N ASP A 211 -11.02 -6.61 0.25
CA ASP A 211 -11.29 -7.77 1.08
C ASP A 211 -12.65 -7.64 1.79
N VAL A 212 -13.18 -8.77 2.22
CA VAL A 212 -14.47 -8.84 2.90
C VAL A 212 -14.37 -9.80 4.07
N PHE A 213 -14.72 -9.35 5.26
CA PHE A 213 -14.76 -10.18 6.45
C PHE A 213 -15.99 -9.88 7.31
N THR A 214 -16.27 -10.75 8.28
CA THR A 214 -17.38 -10.58 9.19
C THR A 214 -16.88 -10.33 10.61
N ILE A 215 -17.40 -9.29 11.24
CA ILE A 215 -17.18 -9.05 12.68
C ILE A 215 -18.37 -9.61 13.43
N THR A 216 -18.11 -10.56 14.33
CA THR A 216 -19.15 -11.17 15.15
C THR A 216 -19.95 -10.11 15.93
N GLY A 217 -21.27 -10.11 15.76
CA GLY A 217 -22.17 -9.14 16.39
C GLY A 217 -22.23 -7.75 15.76
N ARG A 218 -21.40 -7.44 14.75
CA ARG A 218 -21.41 -6.15 14.04
C ARG A 218 -21.85 -6.24 12.58
N GLY A 219 -21.46 -7.32 11.88
CA GLY A 219 -21.86 -7.54 10.49
C GLY A 219 -20.68 -7.69 9.51
N THR A 220 -20.97 -7.51 8.25
CA THR A 220 -19.99 -7.62 7.15
C THR A 220 -19.27 -6.30 6.93
N VAL A 221 -17.94 -6.37 6.82
CA VAL A 221 -17.07 -5.25 6.53
C VAL A 221 -16.44 -5.47 5.15
N ALA A 222 -16.53 -4.47 4.28
CA ALA A 222 -15.78 -4.40 3.05
C ALA A 222 -14.62 -3.41 3.22
N THR A 223 -13.41 -3.84 2.90
CA THR A 223 -12.23 -2.96 2.92
C THR A 223 -11.84 -2.54 1.53
N GLY A 224 -11.22 -1.39 1.42
CA GLY A 224 -10.68 -0.86 0.18
C GLY A 224 -10.17 0.57 0.31
N ARG A 225 -9.53 1.05 -0.73
CA ARG A 225 -9.16 2.45 -0.87
C ARG A 225 -10.32 3.22 -1.51
N VAL A 226 -10.65 4.36 -0.95
CA VAL A 226 -11.58 5.30 -1.57
C VAL A 226 -10.90 5.93 -2.79
N GLU A 227 -11.36 5.61 -3.99
CA GLU A 227 -10.78 6.11 -5.24
C GLU A 227 -11.17 7.57 -5.51
N ARG A 228 -12.41 7.92 -5.16
CA ARG A 228 -12.95 9.27 -5.35
C ARG A 228 -14.13 9.51 -4.44
N GLY A 229 -14.45 10.79 -4.26
CA GLY A 229 -15.60 11.25 -3.49
C GLY A 229 -15.39 11.16 -1.99
N GLN A 230 -16.47 11.28 -1.27
CA GLN A 230 -16.56 11.16 0.17
C GLN A 230 -17.68 10.20 0.54
N LEU A 231 -17.52 9.51 1.67
CA LEU A 231 -18.53 8.61 2.25
C LEU A 231 -18.72 8.98 3.72
N LYS A 232 -19.96 9.19 4.14
CA LYS A 232 -20.30 9.42 5.55
C LYS A 232 -20.97 8.20 6.15
N THR A 233 -20.80 8.03 7.45
CA THR A 233 -21.58 7.04 8.22
C THR A 233 -23.07 7.37 8.11
N GLY A 234 -23.89 6.39 7.78
CA GLY A 234 -25.32 6.53 7.55
C GLY A 234 -25.73 6.69 6.08
N GLU A 235 -24.78 6.86 5.17
CA GLU A 235 -25.08 6.98 3.73
C GLU A 235 -25.41 5.63 3.09
N GLU A 236 -26.26 5.67 2.07
CA GLU A 236 -26.63 4.53 1.26
C GLU A 236 -25.62 4.37 0.11
N VAL A 237 -25.17 3.14 -0.11
CA VAL A 237 -24.26 2.75 -1.19
C VAL A 237 -24.84 1.58 -1.98
N GLU A 238 -24.42 1.45 -3.22
CA GLU A 238 -24.67 0.29 -4.07
C GLU A 238 -23.41 -0.58 -4.18
N ILE A 239 -23.62 -1.90 -4.14
CA ILE A 239 -22.62 -2.90 -4.49
C ILE A 239 -22.81 -3.22 -5.97
N VAL A 240 -21.80 -2.92 -6.78
CA VAL A 240 -21.86 -3.08 -8.25
C VAL A 240 -20.67 -3.88 -8.77
N GLY A 241 -20.82 -4.40 -9.99
CA GLY A 241 -19.77 -5.19 -10.68
C GLY A 241 -19.79 -6.67 -10.34
N LEU A 242 -19.22 -7.50 -11.20
CA LEU A 242 -19.11 -8.97 -11.18
C LEU A 242 -20.45 -9.73 -11.21
N LYS A 243 -21.54 -9.14 -10.73
CA LYS A 243 -22.89 -9.69 -10.71
C LYS A 243 -23.84 -8.71 -11.37
N ASP A 244 -24.85 -9.23 -12.07
CA ASP A 244 -25.86 -8.39 -12.73
C ASP A 244 -26.78 -7.69 -11.72
N GLU A 245 -26.96 -8.29 -10.54
CA GLU A 245 -27.80 -7.75 -9.48
C GLU A 245 -27.05 -6.70 -8.66
N LYS A 246 -27.56 -5.49 -8.67
CA LYS A 246 -27.09 -4.40 -7.81
C LYS A 246 -27.77 -4.51 -6.44
N LYS A 247 -26.98 -4.44 -5.37
CA LYS A 247 -27.50 -4.44 -4.01
C LYS A 247 -27.27 -3.09 -3.35
N LYS A 248 -28.30 -2.57 -2.67
CA LYS A 248 -28.21 -1.35 -1.89
C LYS A 248 -28.03 -1.70 -0.42
N THR A 249 -27.21 -0.92 0.26
CA THR A 249 -27.01 -1.05 1.70
C THR A 249 -26.65 0.30 2.31
N VAL A 250 -26.68 0.38 3.63
CA VAL A 250 -26.26 1.56 4.37
C VAL A 250 -24.94 1.26 5.07
N VAL A 251 -24.01 2.19 4.97
CA VAL A 251 -22.74 2.14 5.71
C VAL A 251 -23.02 2.59 7.14
N THR A 252 -22.92 1.66 8.10
CA THR A 252 -23.23 1.94 9.52
C THR A 252 -22.01 2.31 10.35
N GLY A 253 -20.82 2.18 9.79
CA GLY A 253 -19.57 2.57 10.43
C GLY A 253 -18.43 2.57 9.43
N ILE A 254 -17.48 3.44 9.67
CA ILE A 254 -16.24 3.57 8.90
C ILE A 254 -15.07 3.45 9.87
N GLU A 255 -14.10 2.63 9.55
CA GLU A 255 -12.90 2.45 10.37
C GLU A 255 -11.65 2.53 9.50
N MET A 256 -10.63 3.22 9.98
CA MET A 256 -9.31 3.30 9.38
C MET A 256 -8.27 3.13 10.47
N PHE A 257 -7.36 2.15 10.35
CA PHE A 257 -6.32 1.85 11.34
C PHE A 257 -6.85 1.78 12.79
N ARG A 258 -7.97 1.05 12.99
CA ARG A 258 -8.66 0.91 14.29
C ARG A 258 -9.23 2.21 14.87
N LYS A 259 -9.27 3.29 14.08
CA LYS A 259 -9.93 4.55 14.43
C LYS A 259 -11.30 4.60 13.75
N ILE A 260 -12.33 4.88 14.53
CA ILE A 260 -13.69 5.07 14.00
C ILE A 260 -13.76 6.48 13.41
N LEU A 261 -14.26 6.58 12.19
CA LEU A 261 -14.41 7.83 11.45
C LEU A 261 -15.89 8.15 11.21
N ASP A 262 -16.22 9.43 11.21
CA ASP A 262 -17.54 9.92 10.81
C ASP A 262 -17.70 9.94 9.29
N TYR A 263 -16.61 10.19 8.58
CA TYR A 263 -16.53 10.17 7.11
C TYR A 263 -15.15 9.69 6.63
N ALA A 264 -15.10 9.29 5.37
CA ALA A 264 -13.87 8.99 4.64
C ALA A 264 -13.87 9.75 3.31
N GLU A 265 -12.69 10.02 2.79
CA GLU A 265 -12.50 10.72 1.53
C GLU A 265 -11.54 10.03 0.58
N ALA A 266 -11.50 10.49 -0.66
CA ALA A 266 -10.60 9.95 -1.68
C ALA A 266 -9.17 9.82 -1.16
N GLY A 267 -8.59 8.63 -1.29
CA GLY A 267 -7.27 8.26 -0.81
C GLY A 267 -7.24 7.48 0.51
N ASP A 268 -8.31 7.51 1.30
CA ASP A 268 -8.38 6.77 2.56
C ASP A 268 -8.53 5.26 2.32
N ASN A 269 -7.78 4.47 3.09
CA ASN A 269 -7.95 3.01 3.16
C ASN A 269 -8.87 2.69 4.33
N ILE A 270 -10.07 2.23 4.04
CA ILE A 270 -11.11 2.06 5.06
C ILE A 270 -11.72 0.66 5.09
N GLY A 271 -12.30 0.34 6.25
CA GLY A 271 -13.31 -0.71 6.40
C GLY A 271 -14.69 -0.08 6.54
N ALA A 272 -15.59 -0.38 5.60
CA ALA A 272 -16.97 0.05 5.64
C ALA A 272 -17.88 -1.07 6.17
N LEU A 273 -18.55 -0.83 7.28
CA LEU A 273 -19.50 -1.76 7.88
C LEU A 273 -20.86 -1.65 7.18
N LEU A 274 -21.30 -2.73 6.54
CA LEU A 274 -22.48 -2.79 5.68
C LEU A 274 -23.68 -3.41 6.41
N ARG A 275 -24.82 -2.71 6.40
CA ARG A 275 -26.05 -3.16 7.05
C ARG A 275 -26.71 -4.27 6.23
N GLY A 276 -27.00 -5.42 6.87
CA GLY A 276 -27.84 -6.47 6.27
C GLY A 276 -27.20 -7.23 5.09
N ILE A 277 -25.91 -7.01 4.83
CA ILE A 277 -25.16 -7.74 3.79
C ILE A 277 -24.46 -8.93 4.43
N GLN A 278 -24.65 -10.12 3.86
CA GLN A 278 -23.95 -11.33 4.26
C GLN A 278 -22.59 -11.42 3.55
N ARG A 279 -21.63 -12.14 4.15
CA ARG A 279 -20.28 -12.32 3.61
C ARG A 279 -20.25 -12.84 2.16
N ASN A 280 -21.20 -13.71 1.80
CA ASN A 280 -21.33 -14.32 0.45
C ASN A 280 -22.06 -13.44 -0.57
N GLU A 281 -22.56 -12.28 -0.16
CA GLU A 281 -23.29 -11.35 -1.03
C GLU A 281 -22.41 -10.27 -1.61
N ILE A 282 -21.21 -10.11 -1.05
CA ILE A 282 -20.19 -9.17 -1.52
C ILE A 282 -18.85 -9.89 -1.62
N GLU A 283 -18.06 -9.56 -2.63
CA GLU A 283 -16.76 -10.19 -2.89
C GLU A 283 -15.74 -9.21 -3.41
N ARG A 284 -14.47 -9.56 -3.26
CA ARG A 284 -13.33 -8.82 -3.79
C ARG A 284 -13.50 -8.56 -5.29
N GLY A 285 -13.21 -7.35 -5.73
CA GLY A 285 -13.33 -6.90 -7.12
C GLY A 285 -14.67 -6.25 -7.45
N GLN A 286 -15.68 -6.35 -6.57
CA GLN A 286 -16.85 -5.50 -6.65
C GLN A 286 -16.51 -4.06 -6.21
N VAL A 287 -17.44 -3.14 -6.39
CA VAL A 287 -17.27 -1.72 -6.07
C VAL A 287 -18.43 -1.25 -5.22
N LEU A 288 -18.12 -0.51 -4.15
CA LEU A 288 -19.08 0.31 -3.45
C LEU A 288 -19.14 1.69 -4.11
N SER A 289 -20.34 2.14 -4.47
CA SER A 289 -20.55 3.46 -5.04
C SER A 289 -21.75 4.14 -4.40
N CYS A 290 -21.72 5.48 -4.30
CA CYS A 290 -22.95 6.21 -4.03
C CYS A 290 -23.94 5.98 -5.16
N LEU A 291 -25.24 6.06 -4.84
CA LEU A 291 -26.30 6.07 -5.83
C LEU A 291 -25.98 7.18 -6.83
N LEU A 292 -25.50 6.79 -8.01
CA LEU A 292 -25.51 7.70 -9.14
C LEU A 292 -26.96 7.91 -9.47
N TYR A 293 -27.51 9.06 -9.11
CA TYR A 293 -28.63 9.59 -9.85
C TYR A 293 -28.11 9.80 -11.27
N THR A 294 -28.27 8.78 -12.11
CA THR A 294 -28.41 9.01 -13.52
C THR A 294 -29.72 9.76 -13.65
N SER A 295 -29.69 11.09 -13.59
CA SER A 295 -30.64 11.88 -14.33
C SER A 295 -30.47 11.37 -15.76
N ASP A 296 -31.43 10.63 -16.25
CA ASP A 296 -31.52 10.23 -17.63
C ASP A 296 -31.48 11.51 -18.43
N ALA A 297 -30.30 11.85 -18.96
CA ALA A 297 -30.18 12.91 -19.97
C ALA A 297 -30.92 12.56 -21.26
N ALA A 298 -31.61 11.41 -21.31
CA ALA A 298 -32.49 10.97 -22.37
C ALA A 298 -33.93 11.51 -22.22
N ASP A 299 -34.37 11.91 -21.02
CA ASP A 299 -35.73 12.45 -20.83
C ASP A 299 -35.86 13.96 -21.13
N ASP A 300 -34.74 14.68 -21.24
CA ASP A 300 -34.74 16.12 -21.59
C ASP A 300 -34.75 16.38 -23.12
N LEU A 301 -34.80 15.37 -23.96
CA LEU A 301 -34.84 15.51 -25.43
C LEU A 301 -36.21 15.23 -26.08
N ILE A 302 -37.27 15.01 -25.28
CA ILE A 302 -38.62 14.88 -25.81
C ILE A 302 -39.49 15.99 -25.21
N GLY A 303 -39.13 17.19 -25.50
CA GLY A 303 -39.86 18.38 -25.12
C GLY A 303 -39.86 19.45 -26.21
N VAL A 304 -40.42 19.13 -27.39
CA VAL A 304 -41.06 20.09 -28.31
C VAL A 304 -42.11 19.34 -29.11
#